data_32c6edd4e869eebb664da069221f55aa
#
_entry.id   32c6edd4e869eebb664da069221f55aa
#
_cell.length_a   1.000
_cell.length_b   1.000
_cell.length_c   1.000
_cell.angle_alpha   90.00
_cell.angle_beta   90.00
_cell.angle_gamma   90.00
#
_symmetry.space_group_name_H-M   'P 1'
#
loop_
_entity.id
_entity.type
_entity.pdbx_description
1 polymer ?
#
loop_
_entity_poly.entity_id
_entity_poly.type
_entity_poly.pdbx_seq_one_letter_code
_entity_poly.pdbx_strand_id
1 'polypeptide(L)'
;MKWLKNLLSLLEHQLKTNNKIVVLGDFNIAPDDKDVHDPELWKGKVLCSDDERKWLKKILALGFTDSFRLFEQEEGLFSWWDYRAAAYRRKMGLRIDLILISEALKKSCVEGYIDETPRGQEKPSDHTPVLIELN
;
A
#
# COMPACT_ATOMS: atom_id res chain seq x y z
N MET A 1 -14.13 6.74 8.46
CA MET A 1 -13.41 6.59 7.19
C MET A 1 -13.74 7.67 6.18
N LYS A 2 -13.87 8.88 6.72
CA LYS A 2 -14.28 10.04 5.90
C LYS A 2 -13.29 10.34 4.76
N TRP A 3 -11.99 10.24 5.03
CA TRP A 3 -10.97 10.53 4.02
C TRP A 3 -10.99 9.53 2.85
N LEU A 4 -11.23 8.26 3.13
CA LEU A 4 -11.33 7.23 2.08
C LEU A 4 -12.57 7.44 1.22
N LYS A 5 -13.69 7.84 1.84
CA LYS A 5 -14.91 8.18 1.12
C LYS A 5 -14.68 9.38 0.21
N ASN A 6 -13.99 10.40 0.69
CA ASN A 6 -13.66 11.58 -0.10
C ASN A 6 -12.71 11.25 -1.24
N LEU A 7 -11.72 10.41 -0.98
CA LEU A 7 -10.79 9.94 -2.02
C LEU A 7 -11.53 9.15 -3.09
N LEU A 8 -12.44 8.26 -2.71
CA LEU A 8 -13.26 7.50 -3.66
C LEU A 8 -14.02 8.43 -4.60
N SER A 9 -14.69 9.45 -4.03
CA SER A 9 -15.45 10.43 -4.82
C SER A 9 -14.57 11.24 -5.77
N LEU A 10 -13.38 11.65 -5.30
CA LEU A 10 -12.40 12.36 -6.11
C LEU A 10 -11.95 11.51 -7.30
N LEU A 11 -11.63 10.25 -7.06
CA LEU A 11 -11.17 9.34 -8.11
C LEU A 11 -12.26 9.00 -9.11
N GLU A 12 -13.49 8.82 -8.66
CA GLU A 12 -14.65 8.65 -9.57
C GLU A 12 -14.76 9.85 -10.52
N HIS A 13 -14.61 11.06 -9.98
CA HIS A 13 -14.68 12.28 -10.78
C HIS A 13 -13.53 12.38 -11.77
N GLN A 14 -12.29 12.14 -11.31
CA GLN A 14 -11.09 12.23 -12.14
C GLN A 14 -11.08 11.21 -13.28
N LEU A 15 -11.60 10.01 -13.05
CA LEU A 15 -11.65 8.97 -14.09
C LEU A 15 -12.57 9.34 -15.26
N LYS A 16 -13.49 10.28 -15.08
CA LYS A 16 -14.36 10.78 -16.18
C LYS A 16 -13.57 11.54 -17.24
N THR A 17 -12.47 12.17 -16.87
CA THR A 17 -11.67 13.01 -17.77
C THR A 17 -10.25 12.49 -18.01
N ASN A 18 -9.73 11.64 -17.13
CA ASN A 18 -8.40 11.06 -17.22
C ASN A 18 -8.45 9.56 -16.99
N ASN A 19 -7.89 8.79 -17.92
CA ASN A 19 -7.78 7.34 -17.75
C ASN A 19 -6.41 6.89 -17.24
N LYS A 20 -5.46 7.81 -17.09
CA LYS A 20 -4.09 7.52 -16.61
C LYS A 20 -3.86 8.23 -15.29
N ILE A 21 -4.11 7.52 -14.19
CA ILE A 21 -4.03 8.06 -12.83
C ILE A 21 -3.16 7.15 -11.97
N VAL A 22 -2.28 7.77 -11.19
CA VAL A 22 -1.51 7.11 -10.13
C VAL A 22 -1.93 7.73 -8.80
N VAL A 23 -2.31 6.89 -7.84
CA VAL A 23 -2.63 7.30 -6.48
C VAL A 23 -1.63 6.63 -5.55
N LEU A 24 -0.84 7.43 -4.86
CA LEU A 24 0.22 6.87 -4.02
C LEU A 24 0.31 7.59 -2.68
N GLY A 25 0.85 6.89 -1.72
CA GLY A 25 1.13 7.43 -0.39
C GLY A 25 0.89 6.42 0.72
N ASP A 26 0.90 6.93 1.93
CA ASP A 26 0.58 6.16 3.14
C ASP A 26 -0.94 6.07 3.27
N PHE A 27 -1.48 4.89 3.01
CA PHE A 27 -2.91 4.63 3.12
C PHE A 27 -3.33 4.26 4.53
N ASN A 28 -2.36 3.96 5.41
CA ASN A 28 -2.63 3.45 6.75
C ASN A 28 -3.55 2.20 6.72
N ILE A 29 -3.43 1.40 5.68
CA ILE A 29 -4.19 0.16 5.50
C ILE A 29 -3.26 -0.91 4.94
N ALA A 30 -3.15 -2.04 5.62
CA ALA A 30 -2.55 -3.25 5.06
C ALA A 30 -3.63 -3.98 4.26
N PRO A 31 -3.51 -4.08 2.93
CA PRO A 31 -4.61 -4.56 2.08
C PRO A 31 -5.04 -6.00 2.36
N ASP A 32 -4.12 -6.86 2.76
CA ASP A 32 -4.37 -8.29 2.92
C ASP A 32 -3.53 -8.83 4.08
N ASP A 33 -3.84 -10.03 4.54
CA ASP A 33 -3.12 -10.67 5.63
C ASP A 33 -1.65 -10.91 5.30
N LYS A 34 -1.31 -11.16 4.05
CA LYS A 34 0.09 -11.28 3.61
C LYS A 34 0.89 -9.98 3.71
N ASP A 35 0.23 -8.86 3.92
CA ASP A 35 0.85 -7.55 4.12
C ASP A 35 1.10 -7.23 5.59
N VAL A 36 0.90 -8.21 6.47
CA VAL A 36 1.00 -8.08 7.94
C VAL A 36 1.88 -9.19 8.48
N HIS A 37 2.84 -8.85 9.35
CA HIS A 37 3.74 -9.86 9.94
C HIS A 37 3.01 -10.87 10.84
N ASP A 38 1.92 -10.44 11.49
CA ASP A 38 1.11 -11.30 12.37
C ASP A 38 -0.36 -10.95 12.20
N PRO A 39 -1.06 -11.56 11.21
CA PRO A 39 -2.45 -11.24 10.94
C PRO A 39 -3.39 -11.48 12.12
N GLU A 40 -3.14 -12.50 12.92
CA GLU A 40 -3.97 -12.81 14.09
C GLU A 40 -3.89 -11.70 15.14
N LEU A 41 -2.69 -11.18 15.39
CA LEU A 41 -2.46 -10.08 16.33
C LEU A 41 -3.16 -8.80 15.88
N TRP A 42 -3.14 -8.52 14.58
CA TRP A 42 -3.64 -7.27 14.01
C TRP A 42 -5.11 -7.33 13.58
N LYS A 43 -5.72 -8.48 13.62
CA LYS A 43 -7.11 -8.66 13.17
C LYS A 43 -8.06 -7.66 13.85
N GLY A 44 -8.78 -6.89 13.05
CA GLY A 44 -9.74 -5.91 13.53
C GLY A 44 -9.17 -4.64 14.13
N LYS A 45 -7.85 -4.54 14.23
CA LYS A 45 -7.18 -3.33 14.73
C LYS A 45 -7.06 -2.29 13.63
N VAL A 46 -6.74 -1.04 14.03
CA VAL A 46 -6.43 0.02 13.08
C VAL A 46 -5.33 -0.44 12.13
N LEU A 47 -5.36 -0.02 10.87
CA LEU A 47 -4.54 -0.48 9.75
C LEU A 47 -4.97 -1.82 9.15
N CYS A 48 -5.74 -2.63 9.86
CA CYS A 48 -6.12 -3.98 9.43
C CYS A 48 -7.62 -4.27 9.63
N SER A 49 -8.45 -3.26 9.85
CA SER A 49 -9.89 -3.49 10.05
C SER A 49 -10.60 -3.84 8.75
N ASP A 50 -11.69 -4.58 8.86
CA ASP A 50 -12.53 -4.93 7.71
C ASP A 50 -13.11 -3.69 7.04
N ASP A 51 -13.46 -2.66 7.80
CA ASP A 51 -13.98 -1.40 7.27
C ASP A 51 -12.94 -0.69 6.40
N GLU A 52 -11.70 -0.60 6.86
CA GLU A 52 -10.60 0.00 6.11
C GLU A 52 -10.37 -0.75 4.79
N ARG A 53 -10.27 -2.07 4.87
CA ARG A 53 -10.08 -2.92 3.68
C ARG A 53 -11.27 -2.84 2.72
N LYS A 54 -12.47 -2.72 3.24
CA LYS A 54 -13.69 -2.57 2.43
C LYS A 54 -13.65 -1.30 1.59
N TRP A 55 -13.27 -0.17 2.18
CA TRP A 55 -13.15 1.09 1.44
C TRP A 55 -12.03 1.05 0.39
N LEU A 56 -10.91 0.42 0.72
CA LEU A 56 -9.84 0.22 -0.26
C LEU A 56 -10.32 -0.62 -1.44
N LYS A 57 -11.06 -1.70 -1.18
CA LYS A 57 -11.64 -2.53 -2.24
C LYS A 57 -12.58 -1.75 -3.15
N LYS A 58 -13.34 -0.80 -2.60
CA LYS A 58 -14.21 0.07 -3.41
C LYS A 58 -13.39 0.96 -4.35
N ILE A 59 -12.25 1.47 -3.90
CA ILE A 59 -11.35 2.24 -4.74
C ILE A 59 -10.78 1.36 -5.86
N LEU A 60 -10.33 0.16 -5.54
CA LEU A 60 -9.81 -0.78 -6.53
C LEU A 60 -10.88 -1.16 -7.56
N ALA A 61 -12.14 -1.27 -7.13
CA ALA A 61 -13.27 -1.60 -8.01
C ALA A 61 -13.58 -0.51 -9.04
N LEU A 62 -13.08 0.71 -8.85
CA LEU A 62 -13.19 1.78 -9.85
C LEU A 62 -12.31 1.52 -11.09
N GLY A 63 -11.37 0.60 -11.02
CA GLY A 63 -10.42 0.31 -12.09
C GLY A 63 -8.98 0.58 -11.70
N PHE A 64 -8.68 0.60 -10.41
CA PHE A 64 -7.31 0.70 -9.90
C PHE A 64 -6.75 -0.66 -9.52
N THR A 65 -5.45 -0.78 -9.61
CA THR A 65 -4.71 -1.99 -9.22
C THR A 65 -3.61 -1.62 -8.25
N ASP A 66 -3.43 -2.45 -7.23
CA ASP A 66 -2.27 -2.37 -6.35
C ASP A 66 -1.05 -2.82 -7.14
N SER A 67 -0.20 -1.87 -7.54
CA SER A 67 0.91 -2.13 -8.45
C SER A 67 1.91 -3.15 -7.93
N PHE A 68 2.13 -3.19 -6.62
CA PHE A 68 3.03 -4.14 -5.99
C PHE A 68 2.62 -5.60 -6.29
N ARG A 69 1.32 -5.85 -6.35
CA ARG A 69 0.75 -7.18 -6.58
C ARG A 69 0.64 -7.57 -8.06
N LEU A 70 1.05 -6.69 -8.97
CA LEU A 70 1.18 -7.06 -10.39
C LEU A 70 2.36 -8.02 -10.64
N PHE A 71 3.30 -8.07 -9.71
CA PHE A 71 4.52 -8.85 -9.83
C PHE A 71 4.56 -9.94 -8.76
N GLU A 72 5.26 -11.02 -9.05
CA GLU A 72 5.53 -12.04 -8.06
C GLU A 72 6.50 -11.48 -7.01
N GLN A 73 6.09 -11.53 -5.75
CA GLN A 73 6.84 -10.94 -4.64
C GLN A 73 7.10 -11.99 -3.56
N GLU A 74 8.24 -11.87 -2.90
CA GLU A 74 8.52 -12.67 -1.72
C GLU A 74 7.55 -12.33 -0.58
N GLU A 75 7.36 -13.24 0.35
CA GLU A 75 6.59 -12.97 1.55
C GLU A 75 7.36 -12.06 2.51
N GLY A 76 6.62 -11.32 3.34
CA GLY A 76 7.23 -10.50 4.39
C GLY A 76 7.87 -9.22 3.90
N LEU A 77 7.42 -8.67 2.78
CA LEU A 77 7.86 -7.37 2.29
C LEU A 77 6.94 -6.29 2.83
N PHE A 78 7.51 -5.40 3.63
CA PHE A 78 6.76 -4.37 4.34
C PHE A 78 7.32 -2.98 4.03
N SER A 79 6.49 -1.94 4.29
CA SER A 79 6.86 -0.55 4.09
C SER A 79 6.98 0.23 5.39
N TRP A 80 6.53 -0.34 6.49
CA TRP A 80 6.50 0.31 7.80
C TRP A 80 6.80 -0.68 8.93
N TRP A 81 7.57 -0.23 9.92
CA TRP A 81 7.86 -0.95 11.16
C TRP A 81 7.88 0.06 12.30
N ASP A 82 7.13 -0.20 13.37
CA ASP A 82 7.14 0.69 14.54
C ASP A 82 8.58 0.86 15.05
N TYR A 83 8.88 2.03 15.57
CA TYR A 83 10.16 2.26 16.26
C TYR A 83 10.27 1.47 17.56
N ARG A 84 9.13 1.19 18.20
CA ARG A 84 9.06 0.50 19.50
C ARG A 84 9.30 -1.00 19.36
N ALA A 85 9.69 -1.62 20.48
CA ALA A 85 9.83 -3.08 20.60
C ALA A 85 10.80 -3.71 19.59
N ALA A 86 11.77 -2.95 19.07
CA ALA A 86 12.70 -3.40 18.05
C ALA A 86 12.00 -4.05 16.84
N ALA A 87 10.88 -3.47 16.41
CA ALA A 87 9.99 -4.05 15.39
C ALA A 87 10.72 -4.33 14.06
N TYR A 88 11.60 -3.43 13.63
CA TYR A 88 12.34 -3.64 12.38
C TYR A 88 13.29 -4.86 12.48
N ARG A 89 14.10 -4.93 13.52
CA ARG A 89 15.01 -6.04 13.73
C ARG A 89 14.25 -7.36 13.88
N ARG A 90 13.06 -7.33 14.49
CA ARG A 90 12.20 -8.51 14.69
C ARG A 90 11.31 -8.81 13.48
N LYS A 91 11.44 -8.03 12.42
CA LYS A 91 10.66 -8.16 11.17
C LYS A 91 9.16 -8.07 11.39
N MET A 92 8.75 -7.22 12.33
CA MET A 92 7.35 -7.00 12.71
C MET A 92 6.79 -5.80 11.93
N GLY A 93 6.64 -5.94 10.62
CA GLY A 93 6.22 -4.87 9.74
C GLY A 93 4.84 -5.05 9.13
N LEU A 94 4.39 -4.00 8.44
CA LEU A 94 3.18 -3.99 7.63
C LEU A 94 3.46 -3.27 6.32
N ARG A 95 2.77 -3.66 5.26
CA ARG A 95 2.78 -2.93 3.99
C ARG A 95 1.55 -2.02 3.96
N ILE A 96 1.75 -0.73 4.18
CA ILE A 96 0.67 0.28 4.27
C ILE A 96 0.88 1.46 3.33
N ASP A 97 2.04 1.55 2.70
CA ASP A 97 2.34 2.55 1.67
C ASP A 97 2.10 1.91 0.31
N LEU A 98 1.13 2.44 -0.42
CA LEU A 98 0.63 1.81 -1.64
C LEU A 98 0.79 2.73 -2.84
N ILE A 99 0.95 2.12 -4.01
CA ILE A 99 0.89 2.82 -5.30
C ILE A 99 -0.18 2.12 -6.13
N LEU A 100 -1.31 2.81 -6.31
CA LEU A 100 -2.43 2.30 -7.09
C LEU A 100 -2.39 2.94 -8.47
N ILE A 101 -2.55 2.13 -9.51
CA ILE A 101 -2.53 2.62 -10.89
C ILE A 101 -3.84 2.27 -11.58
N SER A 102 -4.30 3.18 -12.45
CA SER A 102 -5.50 2.93 -13.25
C SER A 102 -5.24 1.87 -14.33
N GLU A 103 -6.30 1.28 -14.83
CA GLU A 103 -6.25 0.18 -15.82
C GLU A 103 -5.39 0.54 -17.04
N ALA A 104 -5.50 1.80 -17.52
CA ALA A 104 -4.74 2.27 -18.68
C ALA A 104 -3.21 2.24 -18.48
N LEU A 105 -2.74 2.24 -17.23
CA LEU A 105 -1.31 2.22 -16.90
C LEU A 105 -0.76 0.82 -16.63
N LYS A 106 -1.61 -0.18 -16.52
CA LYS A 106 -1.19 -1.54 -16.17
C LYS A 106 -0.09 -2.09 -17.07
N LYS A 107 -0.26 -1.93 -18.38
CA LYS A 107 0.72 -2.42 -19.36
C LYS A 107 2.03 -1.65 -19.32
N SER A 108 2.00 -0.39 -18.86
CA SER A 108 3.19 0.45 -18.76
C SER A 108 3.99 0.19 -17.48
N CYS A 109 3.41 -0.46 -16.50
CA CYS A 109 4.07 -0.76 -15.23
C CYS A 109 4.94 -2.01 -15.41
N VAL A 110 6.25 -1.81 -15.38
CA VAL A 110 7.23 -2.88 -15.66
C VAL A 110 7.91 -3.42 -14.42
N GLU A 111 7.87 -2.66 -13.32
CA GLU A 111 8.48 -3.06 -12.05
C GLU A 111 7.79 -2.39 -10.87
N GLY A 112 7.72 -3.11 -9.75
CA GLY A 112 7.27 -2.55 -8.47
C GLY A 112 8.03 -3.22 -7.34
N TYR A 113 8.57 -2.44 -6.42
CA TYR A 113 9.36 -2.98 -5.31
C TYR A 113 9.38 -2.05 -4.10
N ILE A 114 9.82 -2.61 -2.98
CA ILE A 114 10.04 -1.88 -1.73
C ILE A 114 11.54 -1.85 -1.49
N ASP A 115 12.10 -0.66 -1.27
CA ASP A 115 13.52 -0.49 -0.96
C ASP A 115 13.70 -0.37 0.55
N GLU A 116 14.08 -1.47 1.19
CA GLU A 116 14.25 -1.54 2.64
C GLU A 116 15.55 -0.90 3.14
N THR A 117 16.49 -0.60 2.26
CA THR A 117 17.82 -0.08 2.60
C THR A 117 17.78 1.13 3.54
N PRO A 118 16.98 2.19 3.27
CA PRO A 118 16.95 3.35 4.16
C PRO A 118 16.48 3.04 5.58
N ARG A 119 15.62 2.04 5.77
CA ARG A 119 15.10 1.68 7.09
C ARG A 119 16.19 1.11 8.01
N GLY A 120 17.20 0.49 7.45
CA GLY A 120 18.31 -0.07 8.20
C GLY A 120 19.44 0.91 8.50
N GLN A 121 19.34 2.16 8.06
CA GLN A 121 20.37 3.18 8.26
C GLN A 121 20.22 3.90 9.59
N GLU A 122 21.20 4.75 9.94
CA GLU A 122 21.15 5.55 11.16
C GLU A 122 20.04 6.58 11.11
N LYS A 123 19.27 6.71 12.20
CA LYS A 123 18.12 7.62 12.33
C LYS A 123 17.12 7.50 11.17
N PRO A 124 16.63 6.30 10.87
CA PRO A 124 15.72 6.12 9.75
C PRO A 124 14.32 6.63 10.04
N SER A 125 13.52 6.85 8.98
CA SER A 125 12.07 6.93 9.10
C SER A 125 11.53 5.56 9.54
N ASP A 126 10.33 5.53 10.11
CA ASP A 126 9.62 4.26 10.38
C ASP A 126 9.00 3.67 9.11
N HIS A 127 8.96 4.44 8.02
CA HIS A 127 8.60 3.97 6.68
C HIS A 127 9.85 3.80 5.82
N THR A 128 9.71 3.01 4.76
CA THR A 128 10.73 2.87 3.73
C THR A 128 10.12 3.12 2.35
N PRO A 129 10.92 3.55 1.35
CA PRO A 129 10.36 3.87 0.02
C PRO A 129 9.70 2.69 -0.67
N VAL A 130 8.58 2.97 -1.33
CA VAL A 130 7.93 2.06 -2.27
C VAL A 130 8.01 2.69 -3.67
N LEU A 131 8.28 1.89 -4.68
CA LEU A 131 8.60 2.38 -6.01
C LEU A 131 7.93 1.56 -7.09
N ILE A 132 7.59 2.24 -8.19
CA ILE A 132 7.22 1.57 -9.44
C ILE A 132 7.99 2.21 -10.59
N GLU A 133 8.12 1.46 -11.67
CA GLU A 133 8.66 1.96 -12.94
C GLU A 133 7.58 1.86 -14.01
N LEU A 134 7.33 2.99 -14.67
CA LEU A 134 6.40 3.08 -15.80
C LEU A 134 7.18 3.40 -17.07
N ASN A 135 6.84 2.71 -18.15
CA ASN A 135 7.39 2.99 -19.48
C ASN A 135 6.56 4.03 -20.22
#